data_c7b6dd02604a6821d3a259797eca9bb7
#
_entry.id   c7b6dd02604a6821d3a259797eca9bb7
#
_cell.length_a   1.000
_cell.length_b   1.000
_cell.length_c   1.000
_cell.angle_alpha   90.00
_cell.angle_beta   90.00
_cell.angle_gamma   90.00
#
_symmetry.space_group_name_H-M   'P 1'
#
loop_
_entity.id
_entity.type
_entity.pdbx_description
1 polymer ?
#
loop_
_entity_poly.entity_id
_entity_poly.type
_entity_poly.pdbx_seq_one_letter_code
_entity_poly.pdbx_strand_id
1 'polypeptide(L)'
;MDRNLGASQVATSTTDASSYGYLYQWGRGTDGHQIRTSGTTGTLSNSDQPGNANFIITTSSPLDWRSGQNDNLWQGVNGINNPCPIGFRLPTQTEWNTEKASWSSQDGNGAMNSPLKLPMAGWRLNDDNPSTTNGAIWQEGYRGYYWSSTISGTNSSRLAFANGVSVNSSTNRSEGNSVRCIKD
;
A
#
# COMPACT_ATOMS: atom_id res chain seq x y z
N MET A 1 -8.38 11.84 2.82
CA MET A 1 -7.56 12.18 4.02
C MET A 1 -6.34 12.98 3.58
N ASP A 2 -5.78 13.78 4.47
CA ASP A 2 -4.63 14.66 4.21
C ASP A 2 -3.26 13.97 4.36
N ARG A 3 -3.21 12.77 4.95
CA ARG A 3 -1.98 12.02 5.24
C ARG A 3 -2.17 10.52 5.06
N ASN A 4 -1.07 9.77 4.98
CA ASN A 4 -1.09 8.31 4.95
C ASN A 4 -1.62 7.75 6.26
N LEU A 5 -2.27 6.57 6.23
CA LEU A 5 -2.64 5.88 7.47
C LEU A 5 -1.38 5.64 8.34
N GLY A 6 -1.50 5.96 9.63
CA GLY A 6 -0.41 5.83 10.58
C GLY A 6 0.65 6.94 10.53
N ALA A 7 0.52 7.94 9.65
CA ALA A 7 1.42 9.08 9.63
C ALA A 7 1.06 10.07 10.75
N SER A 8 2.08 10.63 11.39
CA SER A 8 1.90 11.63 12.46
C SER A 8 1.59 13.03 11.93
N GLN A 9 1.94 13.32 10.66
CA GLN A 9 1.73 14.63 10.04
C GLN A 9 1.49 14.53 8.53
N VAL A 10 1.02 15.62 7.95
CA VAL A 10 1.00 15.85 6.50
C VAL A 10 2.43 16.01 6.00
N ALA A 11 2.75 15.43 4.85
CA ALA A 11 4.10 15.51 4.30
C ALA A 11 4.53 16.94 4.00
N THR A 12 5.74 17.30 4.42
CA THR A 12 6.40 18.57 4.13
C THR A 12 7.41 18.45 2.98
N SER A 13 7.84 17.22 2.69
CA SER A 13 8.68 16.87 1.54
C SER A 13 8.44 15.42 1.12
N THR A 14 8.96 15.03 -0.04
CA THR A 14 8.90 13.63 -0.52
C THR A 14 9.60 12.66 0.41
N THR A 15 10.58 13.13 1.20
CA THR A 15 11.44 12.34 2.10
C THR A 15 11.12 12.57 3.58
N ASP A 16 9.98 13.18 3.90
CA ASP A 16 9.54 13.42 5.27
C ASP A 16 9.12 12.11 5.94
N ALA A 17 9.99 11.49 6.71
CA ALA A 17 9.78 10.20 7.36
C ALA A 17 8.56 10.20 8.31
N SER A 18 8.22 11.33 8.95
CA SER A 18 7.06 11.46 9.83
C SER A 18 5.72 11.34 9.08
N SER A 19 5.75 11.50 7.77
CA SER A 19 4.58 11.40 6.89
C SER A 19 4.43 10.04 6.18
N TYR A 20 5.39 9.12 6.34
CA TYR A 20 5.38 7.84 5.62
C TYR A 20 4.22 6.94 6.07
N GLY A 21 3.93 6.87 7.38
CA GLY A 21 2.88 6.03 7.93
C GLY A 21 3.16 4.54 7.78
N TYR A 22 2.11 3.75 7.75
CA TYR A 22 2.12 2.30 7.71
C TYR A 22 2.23 1.73 6.30
N LEU A 23 2.62 0.44 6.21
CA LEU A 23 2.68 -0.33 4.97
C LEU A 23 1.81 -1.58 5.10
N TYR A 24 0.69 -1.60 4.40
CA TYR A 24 -0.32 -2.65 4.48
C TYR A 24 -0.13 -3.72 3.41
N GLN A 25 -0.30 -4.99 3.75
CA GLN A 25 -0.57 -6.05 2.78
C GLN A 25 -2.00 -5.87 2.26
N TRP A 26 -2.20 -6.04 0.95
CA TRP A 26 -3.49 -5.76 0.34
C TRP A 26 -4.62 -6.63 0.92
N GLY A 27 -5.70 -6.03 1.32
CA GLY A 27 -6.84 -6.74 1.86
C GLY A 27 -6.78 -7.04 3.36
N ARG A 28 -5.68 -6.73 4.08
CA ARG A 28 -5.58 -6.90 5.54
C ARG A 28 -6.11 -5.67 6.28
N GLY A 29 -6.77 -5.95 7.40
CA GLY A 29 -7.16 -4.92 8.37
C GLY A 29 -5.97 -4.39 9.19
N THR A 30 -6.22 -3.44 10.07
CA THR A 30 -5.22 -2.89 11.00
C THR A 30 -5.02 -3.85 12.17
N ASP A 31 -4.22 -4.89 11.99
CA ASP A 31 -3.97 -5.98 12.96
C ASP A 31 -2.56 -5.96 13.54
N GLY A 32 -1.74 -4.93 13.21
CA GLY A 32 -0.36 -4.77 13.67
C GLY A 32 0.68 -5.07 12.59
N HIS A 33 0.36 -5.87 11.56
CA HIS A 33 1.30 -6.21 10.49
C HIS A 33 1.81 -5.00 9.71
N GLN A 34 0.97 -3.95 9.60
CA GLN A 34 1.24 -2.73 8.86
C GLN A 34 2.32 -1.85 9.49
N ILE A 35 2.65 -2.08 10.76
CA ILE A 35 3.72 -1.37 11.45
C ILE A 35 5.05 -1.70 10.77
N ARG A 36 5.81 -0.67 10.39
CA ARG A 36 7.03 -0.82 9.58
C ARG A 36 8.07 -1.76 10.21
N THR A 37 8.05 -1.90 11.53
CA THR A 37 8.96 -2.75 12.31
C THR A 37 8.30 -4.03 12.83
N SER A 38 7.09 -4.38 12.38
CA SER A 38 6.44 -5.63 12.78
C SER A 38 7.27 -6.85 12.38
N GLY A 39 7.21 -7.92 13.18
CA GLY A 39 7.85 -9.18 12.85
C GLY A 39 7.34 -9.78 11.54
N THR A 40 7.98 -10.85 11.08
CA THR A 40 7.57 -11.60 9.87
C THR A 40 7.21 -13.04 10.21
N THR A 41 6.39 -13.66 9.37
CA THR A 41 6.08 -15.10 9.41
C THR A 41 5.89 -15.65 8.01
N GLY A 42 6.28 -16.90 7.78
CA GLY A 42 6.03 -17.62 6.52
C GLY A 42 4.71 -18.40 6.51
N THR A 43 3.93 -18.37 7.60
CA THR A 43 2.67 -19.10 7.69
C THR A 43 1.56 -18.27 7.07
N LEU A 44 1.01 -18.74 5.95
CA LEU A 44 -0.13 -18.09 5.30
C LEU A 44 -1.38 -18.15 6.19
N SER A 45 -2.20 -17.11 6.12
CA SER A 45 -3.51 -17.13 6.76
C SER A 45 -4.52 -17.95 5.95
N ASN A 46 -5.35 -18.73 6.61
CA ASN A 46 -6.49 -19.39 6.00
C ASN A 46 -7.82 -18.62 6.21
N SER A 47 -7.75 -17.45 6.81
CA SER A 47 -8.90 -16.58 7.08
C SER A 47 -8.63 -15.14 6.65
N ASP A 48 -9.67 -14.32 6.57
CA ASP A 48 -9.60 -12.91 6.23
C ASP A 48 -8.93 -12.06 7.33
N GLN A 49 -8.87 -12.61 8.55
CA GLN A 49 -8.22 -11.99 9.71
C GLN A 49 -7.18 -12.97 10.29
N PRO A 50 -5.89 -12.75 10.05
CA PRO A 50 -4.84 -13.70 10.44
C PRO A 50 -4.72 -13.97 11.95
N GLY A 51 -5.23 -13.07 12.79
CA GLY A 51 -5.15 -13.21 14.25
C GLY A 51 -3.73 -13.01 14.82
N ASN A 52 -2.81 -12.45 14.05
CA ASN A 52 -1.46 -12.11 14.49
C ASN A 52 -0.97 -10.82 13.82
N ALA A 53 0.03 -10.17 14.44
CA ALA A 53 0.57 -8.90 14.00
C ALA A 53 1.80 -9.04 13.07
N ASN A 54 2.13 -10.23 12.61
CA ASN A 54 3.30 -10.42 11.74
C ASN A 54 2.97 -10.09 10.28
N PHE A 55 3.92 -9.50 9.59
CA PHE A 55 3.92 -9.38 8.14
C PHE A 55 4.13 -10.77 7.53
N ILE A 56 3.18 -11.25 6.75
CA ILE A 56 3.21 -12.60 6.18
C ILE A 56 4.01 -12.57 4.88
N ILE A 57 5.11 -13.33 4.84
CA ILE A 57 5.97 -13.47 3.66
C ILE A 57 5.72 -14.82 3.01
N THR A 58 5.81 -14.87 1.67
CA THR A 58 5.65 -16.10 0.89
C THR A 58 6.43 -16.01 -0.42
N THR A 59 7.01 -17.12 -0.84
CA THR A 59 7.64 -17.27 -2.16
C THR A 59 6.79 -18.15 -3.09
N SER A 60 5.61 -18.58 -2.63
CA SER A 60 4.72 -19.43 -3.41
C SER A 60 3.67 -18.61 -4.15
N SER A 61 3.55 -18.82 -5.46
CA SER A 61 2.47 -18.22 -6.26
C SER A 61 1.09 -18.56 -5.66
N PRO A 62 0.16 -17.60 -5.63
CA PRO A 62 0.15 -16.28 -6.28
C PRO A 62 0.78 -15.13 -5.46
N LEU A 63 1.63 -15.39 -4.49
CA LEU A 63 2.27 -14.40 -3.63
C LEU A 63 1.23 -13.56 -2.88
N ASP A 64 0.31 -14.25 -2.20
CA ASP A 64 -0.71 -13.66 -1.33
C ASP A 64 -0.44 -14.08 0.12
N TRP A 65 -0.69 -13.18 1.06
CA TRP A 65 -0.60 -13.48 2.50
C TRP A 65 -1.67 -14.48 2.97
N ARG A 66 -2.73 -14.66 2.16
CA ARG A 66 -3.84 -15.58 2.42
C ARG A 66 -3.78 -16.80 1.51
N SER A 67 -3.95 -17.97 2.07
CA SER A 67 -4.13 -19.20 1.29
C SER A 67 -5.55 -19.21 0.66
N GLY A 68 -5.63 -19.04 -0.64
CA GLY A 68 -6.89 -18.80 -1.33
C GLY A 68 -7.31 -17.33 -1.24
N GLN A 69 -7.08 -16.63 -2.36
CA GLN A 69 -7.31 -15.19 -2.48
C GLN A 69 -8.79 -14.81 -2.22
N ASN A 70 -9.00 -13.63 -1.65
CA ASN A 70 -10.31 -13.03 -1.50
C ASN A 70 -10.32 -11.60 -2.07
N ASP A 71 -11.03 -11.39 -3.16
CA ASP A 71 -11.09 -10.11 -3.88
C ASP A 71 -11.96 -9.06 -3.19
N ASN A 72 -12.74 -9.44 -2.19
CA ASN A 72 -13.75 -8.58 -1.58
C ASN A 72 -13.26 -7.80 -0.35
N LEU A 73 -12.02 -8.00 0.10
CA LEU A 73 -11.55 -7.52 1.40
C LEU A 73 -11.50 -5.99 1.52
N TRP A 74 -11.22 -5.28 0.43
CA TRP A 74 -11.12 -3.81 0.42
C TRP A 74 -12.09 -3.14 -0.55
N GLN A 75 -13.23 -3.77 -0.82
CA GLN A 75 -14.22 -3.24 -1.75
C GLN A 75 -15.20 -2.28 -1.06
N GLY A 76 -15.06 -0.98 -1.37
CA GLY A 76 -15.92 0.08 -0.84
C GLY A 76 -15.75 0.33 0.66
N VAL A 77 -16.60 1.18 1.22
CA VAL A 77 -16.56 1.59 2.63
C VAL A 77 -16.87 0.46 3.61
N ASN A 78 -17.63 -0.55 3.16
CA ASN A 78 -18.04 -1.68 3.95
C ASN A 78 -17.21 -2.95 3.67
N GLY A 79 -16.09 -2.82 2.97
CA GLY A 79 -15.15 -3.93 2.76
C GLY A 79 -14.72 -4.55 4.09
N ILE A 80 -14.68 -5.89 4.16
CA ILE A 80 -14.50 -6.66 5.40
C ILE A 80 -13.30 -6.17 6.22
N ASN A 81 -12.20 -5.87 5.55
CA ASN A 81 -10.94 -5.43 6.16
C ASN A 81 -10.57 -4.01 5.78
N ASN A 82 -11.54 -3.17 5.39
CA ASN A 82 -11.25 -1.77 5.05
C ASN A 82 -10.48 -1.09 6.20
N PRO A 83 -9.22 -0.67 5.99
CA PRO A 83 -8.41 -0.09 7.06
C PRO A 83 -8.71 1.39 7.28
N CYS A 84 -9.52 1.99 6.41
CA CYS A 84 -9.86 3.40 6.44
C CYS A 84 -10.87 3.72 7.54
N PRO A 85 -10.87 4.95 8.08
CA PRO A 85 -11.90 5.40 9.01
C PRO A 85 -13.31 5.32 8.42
N ILE A 86 -14.31 5.29 9.28
CA ILE A 86 -15.73 5.25 8.89
C ILE A 86 -16.03 6.37 7.87
N GLY A 87 -16.72 6.03 6.77
CA GLY A 87 -17.05 6.92 5.67
C GLY A 87 -15.90 7.14 4.68
N PHE A 88 -14.79 6.41 4.84
CA PHE A 88 -13.67 6.43 3.91
C PHE A 88 -13.37 5.02 3.39
N ARG A 89 -12.76 4.94 2.24
CA ARG A 89 -12.31 3.70 1.58
C ARG A 89 -10.98 3.89 0.86
N LEU A 90 -10.41 2.82 0.34
CA LEU A 90 -9.30 2.94 -0.59
C LEU A 90 -9.79 3.53 -1.93
N PRO A 91 -8.96 4.33 -2.60
CA PRO A 91 -9.22 4.75 -3.97
C PRO A 91 -9.20 3.55 -4.93
N THR A 92 -10.01 3.62 -5.97
CA THR A 92 -9.90 2.75 -7.14
C THR A 92 -8.71 3.18 -8.00
N GLN A 93 -8.30 2.33 -8.95
CA GLN A 93 -7.26 2.71 -9.92
C GLN A 93 -7.69 3.89 -10.79
N THR A 94 -8.98 3.99 -11.11
CA THR A 94 -9.53 5.12 -11.89
C THR A 94 -9.39 6.44 -11.13
N GLU A 95 -9.66 6.44 -9.83
CA GLU A 95 -9.49 7.63 -8.98
C GLU A 95 -8.01 8.03 -8.86
N TRP A 96 -7.10 7.05 -8.74
CA TRP A 96 -5.65 7.33 -8.82
C TRP A 96 -5.23 7.89 -10.18
N ASN A 97 -5.84 7.44 -11.29
CA ASN A 97 -5.58 7.99 -12.62
C ASN A 97 -6.00 9.45 -12.70
N THR A 98 -7.17 9.78 -12.16
CA THR A 98 -7.69 11.15 -12.13
C THR A 98 -6.80 12.06 -11.29
N GLU A 99 -6.40 11.62 -10.09
CA GLU A 99 -5.47 12.36 -9.24
C GLU A 99 -4.14 12.62 -9.96
N LYS A 100 -3.54 11.55 -10.49
CA LYS A 100 -2.27 11.65 -11.22
C LYS A 100 -2.35 12.60 -12.42
N ALA A 101 -3.45 12.58 -13.16
CA ALA A 101 -3.64 13.45 -14.32
C ALA A 101 -3.70 14.95 -13.94
N SER A 102 -4.03 15.28 -12.69
CA SER A 102 -4.07 16.65 -12.17
C SER A 102 -2.69 17.20 -11.77
N TRP A 103 -1.67 16.36 -11.70
CA TRP A 103 -0.34 16.78 -11.25
C TRP A 103 0.37 17.68 -12.24
N SER A 104 1.11 18.66 -11.73
CA SER A 104 1.91 19.58 -12.54
C SER A 104 3.08 18.91 -13.26
N SER A 105 3.56 17.79 -12.71
CA SER A 105 4.54 16.87 -13.34
C SER A 105 4.17 15.43 -13.02
N GLN A 106 4.38 14.51 -13.97
CA GLN A 106 4.02 13.10 -13.82
C GLN A 106 5.13 12.34 -13.08
N ASP A 107 5.45 12.77 -11.85
CA ASP A 107 6.53 12.24 -11.03
C ASP A 107 6.30 12.51 -9.52
N GLY A 108 7.30 12.21 -8.69
CA GLY A 108 7.24 12.44 -7.25
C GLY A 108 7.12 13.91 -6.85
N ASN A 109 7.60 14.84 -7.67
CA ASN A 109 7.41 16.27 -7.42
C ASN A 109 5.94 16.66 -7.62
N GLY A 110 5.32 16.18 -8.70
CA GLY A 110 3.89 16.39 -8.93
C GLY A 110 3.03 15.77 -7.83
N ALA A 111 3.36 14.55 -7.40
CA ALA A 111 2.69 13.87 -6.28
C ALA A 111 2.79 14.68 -4.97
N MET A 112 3.95 15.24 -4.67
CA MET A 112 4.19 16.06 -3.48
C MET A 112 3.53 17.43 -3.57
N ASN A 113 3.50 18.05 -4.75
CA ASN A 113 2.90 19.37 -4.97
C ASN A 113 1.38 19.32 -5.12
N SER A 114 0.79 18.12 -5.30
CA SER A 114 -0.66 17.96 -5.32
C SER A 114 -1.26 18.25 -3.93
N PRO A 115 -2.57 18.52 -3.86
CA PRO A 115 -3.27 18.69 -2.57
C PRO A 115 -3.11 17.48 -1.63
N LEU A 116 -2.86 16.29 -2.17
CA LEU A 116 -2.66 15.08 -1.38
C LEU A 116 -1.28 15.01 -0.71
N LYS A 117 -0.26 15.71 -1.20
CA LYS A 117 1.10 15.72 -0.64
C LYS A 117 1.60 14.30 -0.35
N LEU A 118 1.73 13.48 -1.41
CA LEU A 118 2.09 12.08 -1.29
C LEU A 118 3.62 11.92 -1.11
N PRO A 119 4.11 11.40 0.04
CA PRO A 119 5.54 11.16 0.23
C PRO A 119 6.02 9.87 -0.42
N MET A 120 7.33 9.74 -0.59
CA MET A 120 8.01 8.54 -1.09
C MET A 120 8.32 7.58 0.06
N ALA A 121 7.30 6.91 0.58
CA ALA A 121 7.38 6.07 1.77
C ALA A 121 8.05 4.69 1.54
N GLY A 122 8.46 4.36 0.32
CA GLY A 122 8.94 3.02 -0.04
C GLY A 122 7.84 1.97 0.02
N TRP A 123 8.25 0.70 0.08
CA TRP A 123 7.35 -0.43 0.30
C TRP A 123 8.02 -1.51 1.15
N ARG A 124 7.23 -2.42 1.69
CA ARG A 124 7.72 -3.59 2.40
C ARG A 124 7.74 -4.78 1.46
N LEU A 125 8.91 -5.35 1.29
CA LEU A 125 9.18 -6.32 0.25
C LEU A 125 8.57 -7.68 0.56
N ASN A 126 7.96 -8.28 -0.45
CA ASN A 126 7.70 -9.71 -0.54
C ASN A 126 7.64 -10.12 -2.00
N ASP A 127 8.71 -10.73 -2.47
CA ASP A 127 8.84 -11.23 -3.83
C ASP A 127 9.46 -12.64 -3.84
N ASP A 128 9.63 -13.22 -5.01
CA ASP A 128 10.25 -14.52 -5.22
C ASP A 128 11.75 -14.44 -5.54
N ASN A 129 12.34 -13.24 -5.43
CA ASN A 129 13.76 -13.03 -5.74
C ASN A 129 14.63 -13.45 -4.53
N PRO A 130 15.48 -14.48 -4.69
CA PRO A 130 16.33 -14.96 -3.60
C PRO A 130 17.43 -13.97 -3.17
N SER A 131 17.67 -12.92 -3.97
CA SER A 131 18.65 -11.89 -3.66
C SER A 131 18.07 -10.76 -2.80
N THR A 132 16.78 -10.78 -2.50
CA THR A 132 16.11 -9.78 -1.67
C THR A 132 15.79 -10.34 -0.29
N THR A 133 15.65 -9.45 0.69
CA THR A 133 15.24 -9.81 2.05
C THR A 133 13.76 -9.51 2.22
N ASN A 134 12.92 -10.55 2.10
CA ASN A 134 11.48 -10.40 2.32
C ASN A 134 11.17 -9.89 3.74
N GLY A 135 10.21 -8.97 3.81
CA GLY A 135 9.87 -8.26 5.04
C GLY A 135 10.70 -7.00 5.31
N ALA A 136 11.76 -6.75 4.54
CA ALA A 136 12.53 -5.51 4.62
C ALA A 136 11.77 -4.32 3.99
N ILE A 137 12.05 -3.12 4.49
CA ILE A 137 11.61 -1.87 3.86
C ILE A 137 12.59 -1.53 2.73
N TRP A 138 12.04 -1.15 1.57
CA TRP A 138 12.83 -0.87 0.39
C TRP A 138 12.48 0.51 -0.21
N GLN A 139 13.50 1.22 -0.67
CA GLN A 139 13.41 2.50 -1.39
C GLN A 139 12.62 3.63 -0.69
N GLU A 140 12.70 3.71 0.65
CA GLU A 140 12.25 4.90 1.38
C GLU A 140 12.98 6.16 0.87
N GLY A 141 12.24 7.23 0.69
CA GLY A 141 12.75 8.49 0.15
C GLY A 141 12.98 8.50 -1.36
N TYR A 142 12.84 7.37 -2.04
CA TYR A 142 13.08 7.23 -3.48
C TYR A 142 11.82 6.91 -4.28
N ARG A 143 10.86 6.18 -3.71
CA ARG A 143 9.62 5.79 -4.38
C ARG A 143 8.40 5.86 -3.47
N GLY A 144 7.28 6.27 -4.05
CA GLY A 144 5.96 6.17 -3.42
C GLY A 144 5.15 5.05 -4.06
N TYR A 145 4.51 4.21 -3.23
CA TYR A 145 3.63 3.14 -3.65
C TYR A 145 2.35 3.18 -2.82
N TYR A 146 1.21 3.28 -3.50
CA TYR A 146 -0.09 3.47 -2.87
C TYR A 146 -1.09 2.47 -3.40
N TRP A 147 -1.64 1.64 -2.52
CA TRP A 147 -2.66 0.68 -2.90
C TRP A 147 -3.91 1.33 -3.47
N SER A 148 -4.52 0.65 -4.43
CA SER A 148 -5.93 0.85 -4.80
C SER A 148 -6.77 -0.35 -4.38
N SER A 149 -8.10 -0.20 -4.37
CA SER A 149 -9.02 -1.32 -4.18
C SER A 149 -9.17 -2.20 -5.43
N THR A 150 -8.66 -1.76 -6.58
CA THR A 150 -8.83 -2.44 -7.87
C THR A 150 -7.99 -3.70 -7.99
N ILE A 151 -8.63 -4.79 -8.36
CA ILE A 151 -8.02 -6.10 -8.60
C ILE A 151 -7.37 -6.12 -10.00
N SER A 152 -6.28 -6.85 -10.13
CA SER A 152 -5.56 -7.09 -11.40
C SER A 152 -5.11 -8.56 -11.48
N GLY A 153 -6.01 -9.44 -11.87
CA GLY A 153 -5.80 -10.89 -11.81
C GLY A 153 -5.52 -11.36 -10.38
N THR A 154 -4.44 -12.08 -10.17
CA THR A 154 -3.99 -12.49 -8.83
C THR A 154 -3.32 -11.36 -8.03
N ASN A 155 -3.01 -10.25 -8.68
CA ASN A 155 -2.41 -9.06 -8.11
C ASN A 155 -3.47 -8.01 -7.71
N SER A 156 -3.02 -6.90 -7.15
CA SER A 156 -3.82 -5.70 -6.94
C SER A 156 -3.11 -4.48 -7.49
N SER A 157 -3.90 -3.52 -7.99
CA SER A 157 -3.38 -2.32 -8.62
C SER A 157 -2.86 -1.33 -7.59
N ARG A 158 -1.88 -0.52 -7.98
CA ARG A 158 -1.31 0.55 -7.17
C ARG A 158 -0.88 1.74 -8.03
N LEU A 159 -0.88 2.92 -7.45
CA LEU A 159 -0.14 4.06 -7.95
C LEU A 159 1.32 3.93 -7.52
N ALA A 160 2.26 4.13 -8.44
CA ALA A 160 3.69 4.15 -8.17
C ALA A 160 4.32 5.40 -8.79
N PHE A 161 5.26 6.04 -8.08
CA PHE A 161 6.01 7.18 -8.59
C PHE A 161 7.40 7.26 -7.96
N ALA A 162 8.29 7.94 -8.70
CA ALA A 162 9.66 8.27 -8.30
C ALA A 162 10.03 9.62 -8.91
N ASN A 163 11.27 10.07 -8.76
CA ASN A 163 11.77 11.23 -9.48
C ASN A 163 11.74 10.95 -10.98
N GLY A 164 11.10 11.85 -11.74
CA GLY A 164 11.00 11.78 -13.20
C GLY A 164 9.99 10.78 -13.76
N VAL A 165 9.24 10.05 -12.96
CA VAL A 165 8.27 9.06 -13.45
C VAL A 165 7.12 8.82 -12.49
N SER A 166 5.91 8.64 -13.05
CA SER A 166 4.77 8.03 -12.35
C SER A 166 4.11 7.01 -13.25
N VAL A 167 3.71 5.88 -12.68
CA VAL A 167 3.03 4.80 -13.40
C VAL A 167 1.90 4.21 -12.54
N ASN A 168 0.94 3.61 -13.22
CA ASN A 168 0.05 2.65 -12.58
C ASN A 168 0.63 1.27 -12.81
N SER A 169 0.69 0.50 -11.77
CA SER A 169 1.22 -0.86 -11.82
C SER A 169 0.35 -1.78 -10.98
N SER A 170 0.58 -3.07 -11.07
CA SER A 170 0.04 -4.05 -10.15
C SER A 170 1.18 -4.82 -9.51
N THR A 171 0.92 -5.33 -8.34
CA THR A 171 1.88 -6.17 -7.62
C THR A 171 1.15 -7.20 -6.77
N ASN A 172 1.90 -8.20 -6.30
CA ASN A 172 1.36 -9.25 -5.45
C ASN A 172 0.82 -8.67 -4.12
N ARG A 173 -0.18 -9.35 -3.56
CA ARG A 173 -0.94 -8.86 -2.38
C ARG A 173 -0.17 -8.98 -1.07
N SER A 174 0.89 -9.75 -1.05
CA SER A 174 1.74 -9.89 0.12
C SER A 174 2.79 -8.79 0.27
N GLU A 175 3.00 -7.92 -0.73
CA GLU A 175 3.77 -6.70 -0.53
C GLU A 175 3.06 -5.71 0.39
N GLY A 176 3.84 -4.90 1.10
CA GLY A 176 3.34 -3.82 1.93
C GLY A 176 3.46 -2.46 1.25
N ASN A 177 2.34 -1.80 0.95
CA ASN A 177 2.32 -0.45 0.39
C ASN A 177 1.51 0.52 1.25
N SER A 178 1.73 1.82 1.02
CA SER A 178 0.99 2.88 1.72
C SER A 178 -0.51 2.84 1.40
N VAL A 179 -1.33 3.30 2.34
CA VAL A 179 -2.76 3.53 2.16
C VAL A 179 -3.08 5.01 2.37
N ARG A 180 -3.75 5.60 1.39
CA ARG A 180 -4.34 6.93 1.45
C ARG A 180 -5.84 6.80 1.18
N CYS A 181 -6.65 7.08 2.18
CA CYS A 181 -8.09 6.91 2.08
C CYS A 181 -8.77 8.11 1.39
N ILE A 182 -9.78 7.82 0.59
CA ILE A 182 -10.68 8.79 -0.02
C ILE A 182 -12.04 8.75 0.71
N LYS A 183 -12.71 9.88 0.82
CA LYS A 183 -14.09 9.94 1.32
C LYS A 183 -15.01 9.35 0.26
N ASP A 184 -15.98 8.57 0.67
CA ASP A 184 -16.99 8.00 -0.22
C ASP A 184 -18.03 9.03 -0.62
#